data_da85b8759e679e8587210a6bc43adfb2
#
_entry.id   da85b8759e679e8587210a6bc43adfb2
#
_cell.length_a   1.000
_cell.length_b   1.000
_cell.length_c   1.000
_cell.angle_alpha   90.00
_cell.angle_beta   90.00
_cell.angle_gamma   90.00
#
_symmetry.space_group_name_H-M   'P 1'
#
loop_
_entity.id
_entity.type
_entity.pdbx_description
1 polymer ?
#
loop_
_entity_poly.entity_id
_entity_poly.type
_entity_poly.pdbx_seq_one_letter_code
_entity_poly.pdbx_strand_id
1 'polypeptide(L)'
;MNLIRSAFARLRVTLLPSKFKPPFYSVTELKEQGQPRKRVQIYCDGSSLGNGQVGSRAAAAAVLGYKGIWRVVGEYLGRATNQQAEIAAAAIGLESLREPCDVEVFTDSRYVVETMCGRFRKKTNPEWWKRLERAAAQHHVDWQWTRGHVGHPLQEAADTTARRIAAAQRVEESILRDVVDLIGTTEG
;
A
#
# COMPACT_ATOMS: atom_id res chain seq x y z
N MET A 1 8.74 -53.74 -12.60
CA MET A 1 8.74 -54.37 -11.27
C MET A 1 9.74 -53.63 -10.42
N ASN A 2 9.28 -52.68 -9.59
CA ASN A 2 9.87 -52.36 -8.30
C ASN A 2 9.03 -51.30 -7.61
N LEU A 3 8.55 -51.71 -6.45
CA LEU A 3 7.67 -50.96 -5.56
C LEU A 3 8.41 -49.83 -4.85
N ILE A 4 7.85 -48.62 -4.87
CA ILE A 4 8.26 -47.56 -3.96
C ILE A 4 7.36 -47.65 -2.73
N ARG A 5 7.89 -48.09 -1.62
CA ARG A 5 7.23 -48.17 -0.32
C ARG A 5 7.18 -46.77 0.29
N SER A 6 5.96 -46.32 0.56
CA SER A 6 5.65 -45.18 1.39
C SER A 6 6.08 -45.41 2.84
N ALA A 7 6.99 -44.57 3.35
CA ALA A 7 7.35 -44.55 4.76
C ALA A 7 6.42 -43.64 5.53
N PHE A 8 5.36 -44.23 6.14
CA PHE A 8 4.58 -43.54 7.19
C PHE A 8 5.39 -43.59 8.49
N ALA A 9 5.94 -42.45 8.89
CA ALA A 9 6.51 -42.29 10.21
C ALA A 9 5.38 -42.28 11.25
N ARG A 10 5.25 -43.36 12.02
CA ARG A 10 4.36 -43.43 13.19
C ARG A 10 4.92 -42.55 14.30
N LEU A 11 4.30 -41.42 14.59
CA LEU A 11 4.55 -40.67 15.81
C LEU A 11 4.10 -41.54 17.01
N ARG A 12 5.03 -41.96 17.84
CA ARG A 12 4.73 -42.51 19.16
C ARG A 12 4.35 -41.37 20.09
N VAL A 13 3.08 -41.31 20.47
CA VAL A 13 2.61 -40.42 21.53
C VAL A 13 3.02 -41.07 22.86
N THR A 14 4.01 -40.47 23.52
CA THR A 14 4.37 -40.84 24.90
C THR A 14 3.43 -40.04 25.82
N LEU A 15 2.56 -40.77 26.54
CA LEU A 15 1.66 -40.19 27.55
C LEU A 15 2.52 -39.71 28.74
N LEU A 16 2.61 -38.39 28.92
CA LEU A 16 3.16 -37.77 30.11
C LEU A 16 2.13 -37.75 31.26
N PRO A 17 2.58 -37.80 32.52
CA PRO A 17 1.69 -37.91 33.67
C PRO A 17 0.84 -36.64 33.87
N SER A 18 -0.36 -36.78 34.34
CA SER A 18 -1.55 -35.91 34.33
C SER A 18 -1.50 -34.60 35.12
N LYS A 19 -0.33 -33.96 35.32
CA LYS A 19 -0.24 -32.67 36.03
C LYS A 19 0.26 -31.49 35.18
N PHE A 20 0.54 -31.69 33.92
CA PHE A 20 0.90 -30.58 33.02
C PHE A 20 -0.18 -30.50 31.93
N LYS A 21 -1.08 -29.50 32.01
CA LYS A 21 -1.88 -29.08 30.87
C LYS A 21 -1.01 -28.11 30.07
N PRO A 22 -0.39 -28.51 28.93
CA PRO A 22 0.17 -27.52 28.02
C PRO A 22 -0.99 -26.66 27.48
N PRO A 23 -0.77 -25.39 27.18
CA PRO A 23 -1.78 -24.60 26.53
C PRO A 23 -2.14 -25.31 25.20
N PHE A 24 -3.38 -25.73 25.06
CA PHE A 24 -3.91 -26.27 23.82
C PHE A 24 -4.02 -25.13 22.82
N TYR A 25 -2.99 -24.93 22.00
CA TYR A 25 -3.16 -24.14 20.80
C TYR A 25 -3.93 -24.98 19.78
N SER A 26 -5.04 -24.43 19.27
CA SER A 26 -5.79 -25.11 18.20
C SER A 26 -4.90 -25.20 16.95
N VAL A 27 -5.10 -26.22 16.12
CA VAL A 27 -4.36 -26.34 14.84
C VAL A 27 -4.60 -25.11 13.94
N THR A 28 -5.69 -24.39 14.16
CA THR A 28 -6.02 -23.11 13.52
C THR A 28 -5.10 -21.99 13.99
N GLU A 29 -4.77 -21.90 15.29
CA GLU A 29 -3.84 -20.91 15.84
C GLU A 29 -2.39 -21.12 15.37
N LEU A 30 -1.99 -22.37 15.12
CA LEU A 30 -0.67 -22.69 14.56
C LEU A 30 -0.56 -22.36 13.04
N LYS A 31 -1.69 -22.29 12.33
CA LYS A 31 -1.73 -21.88 10.92
C LYS A 31 -1.70 -20.36 10.73
N GLU A 32 -2.04 -19.59 11.76
CA GLU A 32 -1.96 -18.10 11.72
C GLU A 32 -0.58 -17.54 12.06
N GLN A 33 0.39 -18.36 12.51
CA GLN A 33 1.80 -18.00 12.53
C GLN A 33 2.40 -18.10 11.13
N GLY A 34 1.76 -17.43 10.16
CA GLY A 34 2.27 -17.23 8.82
C GLY A 34 3.62 -16.53 8.87
N GLN A 35 4.45 -16.71 7.85
CA GLN A 35 5.71 -15.99 7.71
C GLN A 35 5.51 -14.51 8.01
N PRO A 36 6.44 -13.83 8.72
CA PRO A 36 6.30 -12.43 9.07
C PRO A 36 6.04 -11.63 7.80
N ARG A 37 4.96 -10.84 7.81
CA ARG A 37 4.59 -10.00 6.66
C ARG A 37 5.72 -9.04 6.33
N LYS A 38 5.88 -8.75 5.05
CA LYS A 38 6.83 -7.71 4.62
C LYS A 38 6.34 -6.35 5.11
N ARG A 39 7.25 -5.56 5.69
CA ARG A 39 6.98 -4.17 6.05
C ARG A 39 7.27 -3.29 4.85
N VAL A 40 6.27 -2.56 4.38
CA VAL A 40 6.35 -1.68 3.23
C VAL A 40 5.94 -0.28 3.64
N GLN A 41 6.67 0.73 3.17
CA GLN A 41 6.28 2.13 3.28
C GLN A 41 5.72 2.60 1.94
N ILE A 42 4.62 3.35 1.98
CA ILE A 42 4.00 3.96 0.81
C ILE A 42 3.82 5.46 1.07
N TYR A 43 4.44 6.28 0.26
CA TYR A 43 4.21 7.72 0.20
C TYR A 43 3.35 8.01 -1.01
N CYS A 44 2.19 8.62 -0.83
CA CYS A 44 1.24 8.81 -1.92
C CYS A 44 0.67 10.23 -1.97
N ASP A 45 0.43 10.69 -3.18
CA ASP A 45 -0.16 11.99 -3.44
C ASP A 45 -0.98 11.98 -4.73
N GLY A 46 -2.01 12.83 -4.74
CA GLY A 46 -2.89 13.06 -5.88
C GLY A 46 -2.85 14.49 -6.34
N SER A 47 -2.85 14.71 -7.66
CA SER A 47 -2.87 16.04 -8.23
C SER A 47 -4.02 16.21 -9.22
N SER A 48 -4.70 17.35 -9.17
CA SER A 48 -5.72 17.73 -10.16
C SER A 48 -5.46 19.14 -10.68
N LEU A 49 -4.93 19.24 -11.88
CA LEU A 49 -4.76 20.50 -12.59
C LEU A 49 -6.14 20.96 -13.09
N GLY A 50 -6.59 22.12 -12.59
CA GLY A 50 -7.92 22.66 -12.86
C GLY A 50 -9.03 22.11 -11.94
N ASN A 51 -8.71 21.31 -10.95
CA ASN A 51 -9.52 20.81 -9.83
C ASN A 51 -11.06 20.76 -10.10
N GLY A 52 -11.50 19.80 -10.93
CA GLY A 52 -12.92 19.55 -11.19
C GLY A 52 -13.57 20.46 -12.24
N GLN A 53 -12.86 21.43 -12.79
CA GLN A 53 -13.34 22.24 -13.91
C GLN A 53 -13.35 21.46 -15.22
N VAL A 54 -14.02 22.02 -16.24
CA VAL A 54 -13.96 21.47 -17.61
C VAL A 54 -12.50 21.47 -18.07
N GLY A 55 -11.99 20.29 -18.49
CA GLY A 55 -10.59 20.12 -18.86
C GLY A 55 -9.64 19.85 -17.68
N SER A 56 -10.14 19.61 -16.47
CA SER A 56 -9.29 19.16 -15.38
C SER A 56 -8.58 17.85 -15.72
N ARG A 57 -7.32 17.77 -15.31
CA ARG A 57 -6.42 16.62 -15.55
C ARG A 57 -5.90 16.15 -14.20
N ALA A 58 -6.32 14.99 -13.80
CA ALA A 58 -5.95 14.44 -12.50
C ALA A 58 -5.07 13.21 -12.67
N ALA A 59 -4.20 13.02 -11.71
CA ALA A 59 -3.36 11.83 -11.61
C ALA A 59 -3.08 11.49 -10.15
N ALA A 60 -2.72 10.25 -9.94
CA ALA A 60 -2.33 9.69 -8.67
C ALA A 60 -0.92 9.10 -8.79
N ALA A 61 -0.13 9.20 -7.72
CA ALA A 61 1.18 8.57 -7.66
C ALA A 61 1.48 8.01 -6.27
N ALA A 62 2.29 6.96 -6.22
CA ALA A 62 2.80 6.41 -4.98
C ALA A 62 4.25 5.95 -5.13
N VAL A 63 5.04 6.22 -4.10
CA VAL A 63 6.42 5.75 -3.93
C VAL A 63 6.41 4.64 -2.88
N LEU A 64 6.85 3.45 -3.26
CA LEU A 64 6.85 2.27 -2.41
C LEU A 64 8.27 1.92 -1.99
N GLY A 65 8.51 1.73 -0.70
CA GLY A 65 9.80 1.36 -0.12
C GLY A 65 9.77 0.00 0.58
N TYR A 66 10.73 -0.85 0.25
CA TYR A 66 10.96 -2.12 0.93
C TYR A 66 12.45 -2.43 1.00
N LYS A 67 13.00 -2.51 2.21
CA LYS A 67 14.42 -2.84 2.46
C LYS A 67 15.41 -2.00 1.63
N GLY A 68 15.18 -0.68 1.55
CA GLY A 68 16.04 0.23 0.77
C GLY A 68 15.83 0.17 -0.75
N ILE A 69 14.87 -0.61 -1.23
CA ILE A 69 14.51 -0.65 -2.65
C ILE A 69 13.25 0.20 -2.84
N TRP A 70 13.32 1.12 -3.79
CA TRP A 70 12.22 2.03 -4.09
C TRP A 70 11.58 1.74 -5.44
N ARG A 71 10.29 1.91 -5.53
CA ARG A 71 9.50 1.78 -6.74
C ARG A 71 8.47 2.89 -6.79
N VAL A 72 8.28 3.47 -7.95
CA VAL A 72 7.25 4.50 -8.20
C VAL A 72 6.17 3.92 -9.09
N VAL A 73 4.93 4.21 -8.75
CA VAL A 73 3.74 3.87 -9.55
C VAL A 73 2.89 5.11 -9.74
N GLY A 74 2.14 5.16 -10.84
CA GLY A 74 1.24 6.27 -11.12
C GLY A 74 0.07 5.85 -11.99
N GLU A 75 -0.98 6.68 -11.98
CA GLU A 75 -2.19 6.49 -12.78
C GLU A 75 -2.70 7.85 -13.27
N TYR A 76 -2.99 7.97 -14.57
CA TYR A 76 -3.71 9.11 -15.11
C TYR A 76 -5.21 8.88 -14.96
N LEU A 77 -5.90 9.76 -14.25
CA LEU A 77 -7.30 9.60 -13.87
C LEU A 77 -8.28 10.34 -14.80
N GLY A 78 -7.75 11.10 -15.78
CA GLY A 78 -8.58 11.95 -16.61
C GLY A 78 -9.21 13.08 -15.81
N ARG A 79 -10.54 13.25 -15.95
CA ARG A 79 -11.30 14.26 -15.22
C ARG A 79 -11.65 13.75 -13.82
N ALA A 80 -10.91 14.20 -12.83
CA ALA A 80 -11.17 13.92 -11.42
C ALA A 80 -10.85 15.14 -10.55
N THR A 81 -11.42 15.19 -9.36
CA THR A 81 -11.10 16.22 -8.34
C THR A 81 -9.81 15.86 -7.60
N ASN A 82 -9.24 16.84 -6.88
CA ASN A 82 -8.07 16.60 -6.04
C ASN A 82 -8.35 15.52 -4.99
N GLN A 83 -9.49 15.56 -4.32
CA GLN A 83 -9.87 14.55 -3.33
C GLN A 83 -9.94 13.13 -3.94
N GLN A 84 -10.45 13.00 -5.17
CA GLN A 84 -10.49 11.72 -5.86
C GLN A 84 -9.09 11.22 -6.20
N ALA A 85 -8.20 12.11 -6.61
CA ALA A 85 -6.80 11.79 -6.91
C ALA A 85 -6.04 11.35 -5.65
N GLU A 86 -6.24 12.01 -4.51
CA GLU A 86 -5.65 11.61 -3.22
C GLU A 86 -6.10 10.21 -2.78
N ILE A 87 -7.41 9.90 -2.90
CA ILE A 87 -7.94 8.57 -2.59
C ILE A 87 -7.34 7.52 -3.53
N ALA A 88 -7.26 7.84 -4.84
CA ALA A 88 -6.69 6.95 -5.85
C ALA A 88 -5.20 6.68 -5.60
N ALA A 89 -4.44 7.69 -5.15
CA ALA A 89 -3.01 7.54 -4.87
C ALA A 89 -2.73 6.51 -3.78
N ALA A 90 -3.49 6.53 -2.70
CA ALA A 90 -3.41 5.51 -1.66
C ALA A 90 -3.83 4.12 -2.20
N ALA A 91 -4.88 4.08 -3.05
CA ALA A 91 -5.37 2.83 -3.61
C ALA A 91 -4.33 2.17 -4.53
N ILE A 92 -3.75 2.90 -5.50
CA ILE A 92 -2.75 2.33 -6.44
C ILE A 92 -1.48 1.86 -5.72
N GLY A 93 -1.07 2.55 -4.66
CA GLY A 93 0.04 2.13 -3.84
C GLY A 93 -0.19 0.74 -3.23
N LEU A 94 -1.34 0.53 -2.60
CA LEU A 94 -1.73 -0.76 -2.00
C LEU A 94 -1.99 -1.85 -3.06
N GLU A 95 -2.68 -1.52 -4.16
CA GLU A 95 -2.94 -2.44 -5.29
C GLU A 95 -1.65 -2.94 -5.96
N SER A 96 -0.55 -2.19 -5.83
CA SER A 96 0.75 -2.55 -6.39
C SER A 96 1.47 -3.66 -5.62
N LEU A 97 1.02 -4.00 -4.41
CA LEU A 97 1.57 -5.07 -3.59
C LEU A 97 1.02 -6.42 -4.05
N ARG A 98 1.90 -7.42 -4.14
CA ARG A 98 1.55 -8.75 -4.68
C ARG A 98 1.11 -9.76 -3.63
N GLU A 99 1.29 -9.43 -2.37
CA GLU A 99 1.01 -10.30 -1.21
C GLU A 99 0.57 -9.46 -0.01
N PRO A 100 -0.09 -10.03 1.00
CA PRO A 100 -0.42 -9.34 2.23
C PRO A 100 0.82 -8.81 2.95
N CYS A 101 0.84 -7.51 3.24
CA CYS A 101 1.95 -6.80 3.90
C CYS A 101 1.47 -6.07 5.15
N ASP A 102 2.42 -5.72 6.03
CA ASP A 102 2.27 -4.65 7.01
C ASP A 102 2.70 -3.35 6.32
N VAL A 103 1.80 -2.39 6.19
CA VAL A 103 2.00 -1.20 5.35
C VAL A 103 1.83 0.07 6.15
N GLU A 104 2.81 0.96 6.11
CA GLU A 104 2.69 2.34 6.57
C GLU A 104 2.37 3.21 5.36
N VAL A 105 1.18 3.81 5.32
CA VAL A 105 0.77 4.72 4.25
C VAL A 105 0.88 6.16 4.73
N PHE A 106 1.75 6.92 4.09
CA PHE A 106 1.99 8.34 4.33
C PHE A 106 1.32 9.18 3.25
N THR A 107 0.50 10.14 3.66
CA THR A 107 -0.12 11.13 2.77
C THR A 107 -0.35 12.44 3.50
N ASP A 108 -0.32 13.56 2.80
CA ASP A 108 -0.68 14.86 3.35
C ASP A 108 -2.18 15.14 3.31
N SER A 109 -2.97 14.23 2.74
CA SER A 109 -4.41 14.27 2.74
C SER A 109 -5.00 13.85 4.08
N ARG A 110 -5.29 14.82 4.96
CA ARG A 110 -6.06 14.55 6.18
C ARG A 110 -7.40 13.90 5.89
N TYR A 111 -8.00 14.22 4.73
CA TYR A 111 -9.27 13.62 4.31
C TYR A 111 -9.15 12.10 4.15
N VAL A 112 -8.08 11.61 3.55
CA VAL A 112 -7.82 10.17 3.41
C VAL A 112 -7.57 9.54 4.77
N VAL A 113 -6.60 10.06 5.54
CA VAL A 113 -6.22 9.48 6.84
C VAL A 113 -7.40 9.45 7.82
N GLU A 114 -8.07 10.58 8.02
CA GLU A 114 -9.17 10.68 8.98
C GLU A 114 -10.37 9.79 8.59
N THR A 115 -10.61 9.62 7.28
CA THR A 115 -11.66 8.73 6.78
C THR A 115 -11.31 7.26 6.98
N MET A 116 -10.09 6.86 6.65
CA MET A 116 -9.66 5.47 6.78
C MET A 116 -9.46 5.04 8.24
N CYS A 117 -9.13 5.99 9.13
CA CYS A 117 -9.14 5.79 10.58
C CYS A 117 -10.55 5.83 11.22
N GLY A 118 -11.62 6.00 10.41
CA GLY A 118 -13.00 6.00 10.90
C GLY A 118 -13.46 7.30 11.59
N ARG A 119 -12.63 8.36 11.57
CA ARG A 119 -12.96 9.66 12.17
C ARG A 119 -13.86 10.53 11.28
N PHE A 120 -13.74 10.38 9.95
CA PHE A 120 -14.60 11.06 8.99
C PHE A 120 -15.56 10.09 8.31
N ARG A 121 -16.75 10.57 7.95
CA ARG A 121 -17.76 9.81 7.21
C ARG A 121 -17.54 9.97 5.70
N LYS A 122 -17.68 8.89 4.94
CA LYS A 122 -17.63 8.84 3.47
C LYS A 122 -18.92 9.37 2.86
N LYS A 123 -19.07 10.69 2.76
CA LYS A 123 -20.28 11.33 2.21
C LYS A 123 -20.25 11.48 0.70
N THR A 124 -19.08 11.57 0.12
CA THR A 124 -18.82 11.80 -1.31
C THR A 124 -17.82 10.77 -1.82
N ASN A 125 -17.67 10.66 -3.14
CA ASN A 125 -16.68 9.79 -3.79
C ASN A 125 -16.82 8.28 -3.47
N PRO A 126 -18.04 7.67 -3.44
CA PRO A 126 -18.24 6.32 -2.94
C PRO A 126 -17.44 5.26 -3.70
N GLU A 127 -17.30 5.37 -5.03
CA GLU A 127 -16.56 4.39 -5.82
C GLU A 127 -15.05 4.44 -5.55
N TRP A 128 -14.50 5.62 -5.31
CA TRP A 128 -13.09 5.82 -4.96
C TRP A 128 -12.78 5.22 -3.58
N TRP A 129 -13.66 5.45 -2.61
CA TRP A 129 -13.54 4.83 -1.29
C TRP A 129 -13.65 3.31 -1.35
N LYS A 130 -14.59 2.78 -2.14
CA LYS A 130 -14.75 1.34 -2.33
C LYS A 130 -13.50 0.70 -2.94
N ARG A 131 -12.84 1.39 -3.88
CA ARG A 131 -11.56 0.96 -4.45
C ARG A 131 -10.48 0.90 -3.36
N LEU A 132 -10.30 1.99 -2.59
CA LEU A 132 -9.30 2.06 -1.53
C LEU A 132 -9.55 1.03 -0.43
N GLU A 133 -10.78 0.87 0.02
CA GLU A 133 -11.15 -0.13 1.02
C GLU A 133 -10.83 -1.56 0.59
N ARG A 134 -11.10 -1.88 -0.68
CA ARG A 134 -10.79 -3.19 -1.26
C ARG A 134 -9.27 -3.44 -1.30
N ALA A 135 -8.50 -2.43 -1.67
CA ALA A 135 -7.05 -2.51 -1.66
C ALA A 135 -6.52 -2.69 -0.23
N ALA A 136 -6.99 -1.87 0.70
CA ALA A 136 -6.54 -1.92 2.10
C ALA A 136 -6.92 -3.23 2.82
N ALA A 137 -8.05 -3.84 2.48
CA ALA A 137 -8.52 -5.08 3.13
C ALA A 137 -7.57 -6.27 2.97
N GLN A 138 -6.64 -6.22 2.02
CA GLN A 138 -5.64 -7.26 1.78
C GLN A 138 -4.41 -7.15 2.67
N HIS A 139 -4.23 -6.01 3.35
CA HIS A 139 -3.04 -5.66 4.09
C HIS A 139 -3.38 -5.25 5.53
N HIS A 140 -2.37 -5.21 6.39
CA HIS A 140 -2.46 -4.52 7.67
C HIS A 140 -1.90 -3.11 7.46
N VAL A 141 -2.78 -2.10 7.45
CA VAL A 141 -2.43 -0.74 7.05
C VAL A 141 -2.46 0.20 8.24
N ASP A 142 -1.34 0.88 8.46
CA ASP A 142 -1.21 2.02 9.38
C ASP A 142 -1.23 3.33 8.57
N TRP A 143 -2.20 4.19 8.87
CA TRP A 143 -2.44 5.44 8.16
C TRP A 143 -1.76 6.60 8.85
N GLN A 144 -0.78 7.22 8.18
CA GLN A 144 0.05 8.29 8.71
C GLN A 144 -0.19 9.59 7.94
N TRP A 145 -0.59 10.63 8.67
CA TRP A 145 -0.63 11.96 8.08
C TRP A 145 0.77 12.57 8.13
N THR A 146 1.23 13.08 7.01
CA THR A 146 2.47 13.87 6.89
C THR A 146 2.14 15.30 6.52
N ARG A 147 3.00 16.23 6.91
CA ARG A 147 2.84 17.62 6.51
C ARG A 147 3.23 17.77 5.04
N GLY A 148 2.31 18.28 4.20
CA GLY A 148 2.59 18.56 2.80
C GLY A 148 3.71 19.59 2.62
N HIS A 149 4.48 19.46 1.55
CA HIS A 149 5.49 20.43 1.09
C HIS A 149 6.62 20.82 2.07
N VAL A 150 6.92 20.05 3.10
CA VAL A 150 7.96 20.41 4.05
C VAL A 150 8.95 19.26 4.24
N GLY A 151 9.92 19.16 3.33
CA GLY A 151 11.20 18.48 3.61
C GLY A 151 11.14 16.95 3.75
N HIS A 152 10.10 16.28 3.24
CA HIS A 152 10.12 14.83 3.15
C HIS A 152 10.31 14.39 1.69
N PRO A 153 11.53 13.97 1.29
CA PRO A 153 11.87 13.73 -0.12
C PRO A 153 10.90 12.76 -0.83
N LEU A 154 10.41 11.73 -0.12
CA LEU A 154 9.53 10.72 -0.72
C LEU A 154 8.11 11.25 -0.94
N GLN A 155 7.61 12.13 -0.07
CA GLN A 155 6.32 12.79 -0.27
C GLN A 155 6.40 13.80 -1.43
N GLU A 156 7.48 14.57 -1.51
CA GLU A 156 7.74 15.48 -2.64
C GLU A 156 7.90 14.73 -3.97
N ALA A 157 8.49 13.53 -3.93
CA ALA A 157 8.58 12.63 -5.08
C ALA A 157 7.22 12.17 -5.56
N ALA A 158 6.30 11.80 -4.66
CA ALA A 158 4.94 11.42 -5.00
C ALA A 158 4.16 12.61 -5.60
N ASP A 159 4.20 13.80 -4.98
CA ASP A 159 3.58 15.03 -5.49
C ASP A 159 4.09 15.39 -6.89
N THR A 160 5.40 15.43 -7.06
CA THR A 160 6.04 15.73 -8.36
C THR A 160 5.61 14.73 -9.43
N THR A 161 5.57 13.45 -9.11
CA THR A 161 5.14 12.40 -10.04
C THR A 161 3.68 12.59 -10.45
N ALA A 162 2.77 12.80 -9.50
CA ALA A 162 1.36 13.02 -9.78
C ALA A 162 1.15 14.24 -10.68
N ARG A 163 1.81 15.36 -10.40
CA ARG A 163 1.76 16.58 -11.23
C ARG A 163 2.27 16.36 -12.64
N ARG A 164 3.42 15.67 -12.82
CA ARG A 164 3.98 15.38 -14.15
C ARG A 164 3.05 14.49 -14.95
N ILE A 165 2.47 13.46 -14.37
CA ILE A 165 1.48 12.58 -15.03
C ILE A 165 0.23 13.36 -15.41
N ALA A 166 -0.30 14.21 -14.52
CA ALA A 166 -1.45 15.06 -14.81
C ALA A 166 -1.18 16.03 -15.98
N ALA A 167 0.01 16.60 -16.03
CA ALA A 167 0.43 17.50 -17.12
C ALA A 167 0.60 16.76 -18.45
N ALA A 168 1.22 15.58 -18.43
CA ALA A 168 1.43 14.74 -19.62
C ALA A 168 0.16 14.02 -20.07
N GLN A 169 -0.88 13.95 -19.22
CA GLN A 169 -2.14 13.22 -19.47
C GLN A 169 -1.95 11.72 -19.73
N ARG A 170 -0.83 11.16 -19.29
CA ARG A 170 -0.48 9.73 -19.39
C ARG A 170 0.65 9.40 -18.44
N VAL A 171 0.80 8.13 -18.14
CA VAL A 171 1.97 7.63 -17.41
C VAL A 171 3.08 7.36 -18.42
N GLU A 172 4.20 8.07 -18.26
CA GLU A 172 5.42 7.83 -19.04
C GLU A 172 6.46 7.15 -18.15
N GLU A 173 7.14 6.15 -18.68
CA GLU A 173 8.15 5.40 -17.92
C GLU A 173 9.33 6.31 -17.51
N SER A 174 9.66 7.30 -18.32
CA SER A 174 10.65 8.33 -18.01
C SER A 174 10.30 9.11 -16.75
N ILE A 175 9.01 9.47 -16.55
CA ILE A 175 8.56 10.18 -15.35
C ILE A 175 8.84 9.34 -14.10
N LEU A 176 8.57 8.03 -14.15
CA LEU A 176 8.74 7.13 -13.02
C LEU A 176 10.22 6.86 -12.73
N ARG A 177 11.04 6.68 -13.76
CA ARG A 177 12.50 6.46 -13.63
C ARG A 177 13.21 7.67 -13.02
N ASP A 178 12.98 8.88 -13.56
CA ASP A 178 13.61 10.10 -13.07
C ASP A 178 13.44 10.27 -11.56
N VAL A 179 12.27 9.86 -11.04
CA VAL A 179 11.95 9.96 -9.61
C VAL A 179 12.67 8.88 -8.79
N VAL A 180 12.79 7.66 -9.31
CA VAL A 180 13.56 6.58 -8.64
C VAL A 180 15.02 6.97 -8.55
N ASP A 181 15.59 7.52 -9.63
CA ASP A 181 16.99 7.97 -9.68
C ASP A 181 17.24 9.11 -8.68
N LEU A 182 16.29 10.04 -8.56
CA LEU A 182 16.37 11.15 -7.60
C LEU A 182 16.37 10.64 -6.14
N ILE A 183 15.50 9.65 -5.81
CA ILE A 183 15.44 9.06 -4.47
C ILE A 183 16.76 8.35 -4.15
N GLY A 184 17.30 7.57 -5.09
CA GLY A 184 18.53 6.81 -4.91
C GLY A 184 19.78 7.70 -4.66
N THR A 185 19.75 8.94 -5.15
CA THR A 185 20.86 9.91 -4.93
C THR A 185 20.79 10.64 -3.59
N THR A 186 19.65 10.60 -2.90
CA THR A 186 19.46 11.32 -1.63
C THR A 186 19.83 10.48 -0.39
N GLU A 187 19.98 9.15 -0.54
CA GLU A 187 20.34 8.22 0.54
C GLU A 187 21.83 7.82 0.56
N GLY A 188 22.69 8.45 -0.27
CA GLY A 188 24.14 8.19 -0.41
C GLY A 188 25.01 9.16 0.45
#